data_33665e1805ae74b6b5759ebe237fd5de
#
_entry.id   33665e1805ae74b6b5759ebe237fd5de
#
_cell.length_a   1.000
_cell.length_b   1.000
_cell.length_c   1.000
_cell.angle_alpha   90.00
_cell.angle_beta   90.00
_cell.angle_gamma   90.00
#
_symmetry.space_group_name_H-M   'P 1'
#
loop_
_entity.id
_entity.type
_entity.pdbx_description
1 polymer ?
#
loop_
_entity_poly.entity_id
_entity_poly.type
_entity_poly.pdbx_seq_one_letter_code
_entity_poly.pdbx_strand_id
1 'polypeptide(L)'
;MNVKTREQAEAHIVAAAANLTDEALCIAWMVTEAAAPSAEAAIVRGWLLDEFNRRLGDDLFDEWLFTVDSNGDALNPLSFFERMGD
;
A
#
# COMPACT_ATOMS: atom_id res chain seq x y z
N MET A 1 -18.81 -4.69 19.67
CA MET A 1 -17.66 -5.43 19.16
C MET A 1 -16.49 -5.27 20.12
N ASN A 2 -15.77 -6.33 20.32
CA ASN A 2 -14.63 -6.41 21.21
C ASN A 2 -13.41 -5.75 20.57
N VAL A 3 -12.73 -4.87 21.32
CA VAL A 3 -11.49 -4.19 20.87
C VAL A 3 -10.42 -5.22 20.48
N LYS A 4 -10.32 -6.30 21.24
CA LYS A 4 -9.36 -7.37 20.99
C LYS A 4 -9.56 -8.00 19.60
N THR A 5 -10.81 -8.17 19.16
CA THR A 5 -11.11 -8.70 17.83
C THR A 5 -10.59 -7.75 16.73
N ARG A 6 -10.73 -6.44 16.95
CA ARG A 6 -10.24 -5.45 16.01
C ARG A 6 -8.71 -5.49 15.90
N GLU A 7 -8.03 -5.57 17.04
CA GLU A 7 -6.57 -5.69 17.06
C GLU A 7 -6.08 -6.94 16.34
N GLN A 8 -6.78 -8.06 16.53
CA GLN A 8 -6.46 -9.31 15.84
C GLN A 8 -6.64 -9.17 14.33
N ALA A 9 -7.72 -8.51 13.89
CA ALA A 9 -7.97 -8.27 12.48
C ALA A 9 -6.88 -7.40 11.87
N GLU A 10 -6.46 -6.33 12.55
CA GLU A 10 -5.39 -5.47 12.10
C GLU A 10 -4.07 -6.23 11.96
N ALA A 11 -3.71 -6.99 12.99
CA ALA A 11 -2.48 -7.79 12.97
C ALA A 11 -2.51 -8.80 11.82
N HIS A 12 -3.66 -9.41 11.57
CA HIS A 12 -3.81 -10.36 10.46
C HIS A 12 -3.60 -9.71 9.11
N ILE A 13 -4.17 -8.52 8.89
CA ILE A 13 -4.05 -7.79 7.63
C ILE A 13 -2.60 -7.34 7.42
N VAL A 14 -1.95 -6.82 8.45
CA VAL A 14 -0.55 -6.41 8.37
C VAL A 14 0.34 -7.61 8.02
N ALA A 15 0.12 -8.75 8.65
CA ALA A 15 0.87 -9.97 8.36
C ALA A 15 0.61 -10.46 6.93
N ALA A 16 -0.64 -10.40 6.47
CA ALA A 16 -1.00 -10.80 5.12
C ALA A 16 -0.33 -9.89 4.09
N ALA A 17 -0.31 -8.57 4.33
CA ALA A 17 0.34 -7.62 3.44
C ALA A 17 1.84 -7.91 3.35
N ALA A 18 2.49 -8.23 4.48
CA ALA A 18 3.92 -8.56 4.51
C ALA A 18 4.26 -9.80 3.69
N ASN A 19 3.30 -10.71 3.49
CA ASN A 19 3.50 -11.94 2.74
C ASN A 19 3.14 -11.83 1.25
N LEU A 20 2.57 -10.72 0.82
CA LEU A 20 2.23 -10.52 -0.58
C LEU A 20 3.50 -10.30 -1.41
N THR A 21 3.46 -10.74 -2.67
CA THR A 21 4.50 -10.37 -3.64
C THR A 21 4.40 -8.86 -3.92
N ASP A 22 5.47 -8.28 -4.46
CA ASP A 22 5.45 -6.87 -4.84
C ASP A 22 4.31 -6.59 -5.82
N GLU A 23 4.11 -7.45 -6.81
CA GLU A 23 3.05 -7.30 -7.79
C GLU A 23 1.66 -7.36 -7.14
N ALA A 24 1.43 -8.35 -6.26
CA ALA A 24 0.15 -8.50 -5.57
C ALA A 24 -0.13 -7.29 -4.67
N LEU A 25 0.89 -6.76 -4.03
CA LEU A 25 0.76 -5.57 -3.19
C LEU A 25 0.36 -4.35 -4.02
N CYS A 26 0.96 -4.20 -5.20
CA CYS A 26 0.62 -3.12 -6.13
C CYS A 26 -0.81 -3.24 -6.64
N ILE A 27 -1.26 -4.46 -6.94
CA ILE A 27 -2.65 -4.71 -7.36
C ILE A 27 -3.61 -4.31 -6.23
N ALA A 28 -3.30 -4.69 -5.00
CA ALA A 28 -4.13 -4.32 -3.84
C ALA A 28 -4.23 -2.80 -3.70
N TRP A 29 -3.13 -2.09 -3.90
CA TRP A 29 -3.13 -0.62 -3.87
C TRP A 29 -4.04 -0.04 -4.95
N MET A 30 -3.92 -0.53 -6.19
CA MET A 30 -4.73 -0.02 -7.31
C MET A 30 -6.22 -0.28 -7.10
N VAL A 31 -6.58 -1.44 -6.53
CA VAL A 31 -7.97 -1.74 -6.18
C VAL A 31 -8.49 -0.76 -5.13
N THR A 32 -7.67 -0.45 -4.13
CA THR A 32 -8.04 0.50 -3.08
C THR A 32 -8.22 1.92 -3.64
N GLU A 33 -7.36 2.31 -4.58
CA GLU A 33 -7.46 3.61 -5.26
C GLU A 33 -8.77 3.73 -6.05
N ALA A 34 -9.21 2.64 -6.67
CA ALA A 34 -10.44 2.63 -7.47
C ALA A 34 -11.71 2.52 -6.61
N ALA A 35 -11.58 2.14 -5.34
CA ALA A 35 -12.73 1.96 -4.45
C ALA A 35 -13.30 3.31 -4.03
N ALA A 36 -14.60 3.31 -3.70
CA ALA A 36 -15.25 4.50 -3.15
C ALA A 36 -14.61 4.87 -1.80
N PRO A 37 -14.43 6.18 -1.51
CA PRO A 37 -13.86 6.59 -0.24
C PRO A 37 -14.67 6.08 0.95
N SER A 38 -13.97 5.51 1.94
CA SER A 38 -14.58 5.02 3.17
C SER A 38 -13.52 5.00 4.28
N ALA A 39 -13.97 4.89 5.52
CA ALA A 39 -13.06 4.79 6.65
C ALA A 39 -12.21 3.52 6.57
N GLU A 40 -12.83 2.40 6.17
CA GLU A 40 -12.12 1.13 6.01
C GLU A 40 -11.07 1.21 4.90
N ALA A 41 -11.41 1.82 3.77
CA ALA A 41 -10.46 1.98 2.67
C ALA A 41 -9.27 2.83 3.09
N ALA A 42 -9.50 3.91 3.85
CA ALA A 42 -8.42 4.76 4.35
C ALA A 42 -7.48 3.99 5.28
N ILE A 43 -8.01 3.13 6.14
CA ILE A 43 -7.20 2.31 7.05
C ILE A 43 -6.35 1.32 6.25
N VAL A 44 -6.95 0.63 5.29
CA VAL A 44 -6.22 -0.34 4.44
C VAL A 44 -5.13 0.36 3.65
N ARG A 45 -5.41 1.53 3.10
CA ARG A 45 -4.41 2.31 2.37
C ARG A 45 -3.22 2.67 3.27
N GLY A 46 -3.49 3.02 4.53
CA GLY A 46 -2.44 3.30 5.50
C GLY A 46 -1.51 2.10 5.70
N TRP A 47 -2.07 0.91 5.85
CA TRP A 47 -1.28 -0.31 5.98
C TRP A 47 -0.47 -0.61 4.73
N LEU A 48 -1.05 -0.42 3.55
CA LEU A 48 -0.34 -0.63 2.29
C LEU A 48 0.81 0.37 2.13
N LEU A 49 0.58 1.63 2.50
CA LEU A 49 1.63 2.65 2.46
C LEU A 49 2.80 2.30 3.39
N ASP A 50 2.51 1.81 4.58
CA ASP A 50 3.56 1.38 5.51
C ASP A 50 4.37 0.23 4.92
N GLU A 51 3.72 -0.72 4.26
CA GLU A 51 4.41 -1.85 3.64
C GLU A 51 5.24 -1.39 2.43
N PHE A 52 4.73 -0.47 1.62
CA PHE A 52 5.50 0.10 0.51
C PHE A 52 6.75 0.82 1.02
N ASN A 53 6.60 1.61 2.08
CA ASN A 53 7.74 2.32 2.66
C ASN A 53 8.81 1.33 3.15
N ARG A 54 8.39 0.27 3.81
CA ARG A 54 9.30 -0.75 4.31
C ARG A 54 10.07 -1.43 3.17
N ARG A 55 9.40 -1.73 2.07
CA ARG A 55 10.01 -2.43 0.94
C ARG A 55 10.85 -1.54 0.04
N LEU A 56 10.37 -0.34 -0.25
CA LEU A 56 11.06 0.60 -1.16
C LEU A 56 12.20 1.35 -0.47
N GLY A 57 12.09 1.56 0.83
CA GLY A 57 12.98 2.45 1.56
C GLY A 57 12.52 3.90 1.41
N ASP A 58 13.01 4.77 2.28
CA ASP A 58 12.49 6.14 2.40
C ASP A 58 12.64 6.94 1.11
N ASP A 59 13.77 6.83 0.42
CA ASP A 59 14.04 7.64 -0.77
C ASP A 59 13.12 7.29 -1.93
N LEU A 60 12.99 6.00 -2.26
CA LEU A 60 12.11 5.57 -3.34
C LEU A 60 10.64 5.76 -3.00
N PHE A 61 10.29 5.54 -1.74
CA PHE A 61 8.92 5.75 -1.28
C PHE A 61 8.52 7.21 -1.44
N ASP A 62 9.38 8.14 -1.03
CA ASP A 62 9.12 9.58 -1.19
C ASP A 62 9.03 9.95 -2.67
N GLU A 63 9.93 9.42 -3.49
CA GLU A 63 9.90 9.67 -4.93
C GLU A 63 8.57 9.23 -5.54
N TRP A 64 8.08 8.04 -5.15
CA TRP A 64 6.79 7.55 -5.62
C TRP A 64 5.64 8.45 -5.18
N LEU A 65 5.63 8.87 -3.92
CA LEU A 65 4.56 9.73 -3.38
C LEU A 65 4.48 11.07 -4.09
N PHE A 66 5.62 11.62 -4.51
CA PHE A 66 5.67 12.93 -5.18
C PHE A 66 5.52 12.83 -6.69
N THR A 67 5.51 11.62 -7.25
CA THR A 67 5.32 11.42 -8.69
C THR A 67 3.85 11.11 -8.96
N VAL A 68 3.21 11.94 -9.76
CA VAL A 68 1.80 11.76 -10.10
C VAL A 68 1.64 11.72 -11.62
N ASP A 69 0.54 11.13 -12.07
CA ASP A 69 0.21 11.10 -13.49
C ASP A 69 -0.42 12.43 -13.93
N SER A 70 -0.84 12.52 -15.18
CA SER A 70 -1.44 13.74 -15.73
C SER A 70 -2.74 14.17 -15.03
N ASN A 71 -3.37 13.25 -14.31
CA ASN A 71 -4.60 13.50 -13.55
C ASN A 71 -4.33 13.86 -12.08
N GLY A 72 -3.06 13.82 -11.65
CA GLY A 72 -2.70 14.07 -10.26
C GLY A 72 -2.80 12.86 -9.36
N ASP A 73 -3.02 11.67 -9.92
CA ASP A 73 -3.12 10.44 -9.17
C ASP A 73 -1.75 9.76 -9.03
N ALA A 74 -1.56 9.04 -7.92
CA ALA A 74 -0.33 8.30 -7.69
C ALA A 74 -0.14 7.22 -8.76
N LEU A 75 1.09 7.08 -9.22
CA LEU A 75 1.42 6.04 -10.20
C LEU A 75 1.35 4.66 -9.57
N ASN A 76 1.19 3.64 -10.44
CA ASN A 76 1.33 2.25 -10.01
C ASN A 76 2.76 2.05 -9.47
N PRO A 77 2.93 1.64 -8.20
CA PRO A 77 4.26 1.54 -7.60
C PRO A 77 5.11 0.40 -8.15
N LEU A 78 4.56 -0.47 -8.99
CA LEU A 78 5.30 -1.62 -9.53
C LEU A 78 6.60 -1.22 -10.21
N SER A 79 6.58 -0.12 -10.97
CA SER A 79 7.78 0.36 -11.66
C SER A 79 8.91 0.71 -10.69
N PHE A 80 8.58 1.17 -9.50
CA PHE A 80 9.58 1.47 -8.47
C PHE A 80 10.18 0.21 -7.87
N PHE A 81 9.37 -0.86 -7.73
CA PHE A 81 9.88 -2.16 -7.30
C PHE A 81 10.81 -2.76 -8.35
N GLU A 82 10.49 -2.61 -9.62
CA GLU A 82 11.34 -3.08 -10.72
C GLU A 82 12.69 -2.36 -10.72
N ARG A 83 12.71 -1.06 -10.43
CA ARG A 83 13.94 -0.28 -10.29
C ARG A 83 14.82 -0.80 -9.17
N MET A 84 14.21 -1.24 -8.06
CA MET A 84 14.93 -1.83 -6.94
C MET A 84 15.62 -3.14 -7.31
N GLY A 85 14.96 -3.93 -8.16
CA GLY A 85 15.47 -5.24 -8.57
C GLY A 85 16.71 -5.17 -9.45
N ASP A 86 16.95 -4.00 -9.99
CA ASP A 86 18.14 -3.77 -10.82
C ASP A 86 19.32 -3.39 -9.92
#